data_231f3112f9723ab85c4ebae58cc69027
#
_entry.id   231f3112f9723ab85c4ebae58cc69027
#
_cell.length_a   1.000
_cell.length_b   1.000
_cell.length_c   1.000
_cell.angle_alpha   90.00
_cell.angle_beta   90.00
_cell.angle_gamma   90.00
#
_symmetry.space_group_name_H-M   'P 1'
#
loop_
_entity.id
_entity.type
_entity.pdbx_description
1 polymer ?
#
loop_
_entity_poly.entity_id
_entity_poly.type
_entity_poly.pdbx_seq_one_letter_code
_entity_poly.pdbx_strand_id
1 'polypeptide(L)'
;AGWQCALMAPTEILAEQHFRKLVQWLEPLGVRVAWLTGSRKGKARQAMLAQIASGEAALVVGIHAVIQDDVVFARLALAIVDEQHRFGVAQRLALRAKLEHQALEPHLLMMSATPIPRTLAMTYFADLDVSTIDELPPGRTPVVTKVFADNRRDEVIARIRDEVARGRQV
;
A
#
# COMPACT_ATOMS: atom_id res chain seq x y z
N ALA A 1 -11.29 -14.43 -13.42
CA ALA A 1 -10.19 -15.23 -13.98
C ALA A 1 -9.59 -16.23 -12.97
N GLY A 2 -10.01 -16.22 -11.70
CA GLY A 2 -9.60 -17.19 -10.68
C GLY A 2 -8.18 -16.97 -10.11
N TRP A 3 -7.56 -15.84 -10.36
CA TRP A 3 -6.29 -15.43 -9.78
C TRP A 3 -6.49 -14.50 -8.59
N GLN A 4 -5.52 -14.48 -7.69
CA GLN A 4 -5.55 -13.67 -6.49
C GLN A 4 -4.49 -12.56 -6.52
N CYS A 5 -4.81 -11.46 -5.85
CA CYS A 5 -3.91 -10.33 -5.63
C CYS A 5 -3.72 -10.10 -4.12
N ALA A 6 -2.51 -9.80 -3.71
CA ALA A 6 -2.17 -9.37 -2.36
C ALA A 6 -1.73 -7.90 -2.38
N LEU A 7 -2.33 -7.04 -1.57
CA LEU A 7 -1.92 -5.65 -1.39
C LEU A 7 -1.46 -5.43 0.04
N MET A 8 -0.24 -4.96 0.19
CA MET A 8 0.37 -4.66 1.47
C MET A 8 0.64 -3.17 1.62
N ALA A 9 0.28 -2.62 2.77
CA ALA A 9 0.64 -1.27 3.19
C ALA A 9 1.44 -1.31 4.51
N PRO A 10 2.28 -0.31 4.79
CA PRO A 10 3.16 -0.33 5.95
C PRO A 10 2.44 -0.12 7.28
N THR A 11 1.27 0.49 7.27
CA THR A 11 0.47 0.78 8.47
C THR A 11 -0.97 0.34 8.30
N GLU A 12 -1.63 0.03 9.43
CA GLU A 12 -3.04 -0.38 9.44
C GLU A 12 -3.95 0.70 8.87
N ILE A 13 -3.66 1.97 9.14
CA ILE A 13 -4.44 3.12 8.62
C ILE A 13 -4.39 3.16 7.08
N LEU A 14 -3.22 3.03 6.49
CA LEU A 14 -3.06 3.03 5.02
C LEU A 14 -3.71 1.80 4.40
N ALA A 15 -3.52 0.63 5.00
CA ALA A 15 -4.17 -0.59 4.55
C ALA A 15 -5.70 -0.47 4.61
N GLU A 16 -6.25 0.13 5.68
CA GLU A 16 -7.69 0.37 5.80
C GLU A 16 -8.23 1.33 4.75
N GLN A 17 -7.48 2.39 4.42
CA GLN A 17 -7.88 3.32 3.35
C GLN A 17 -7.95 2.60 1.99
N HIS A 18 -6.95 1.78 1.66
CA HIS A 18 -6.98 0.94 0.47
C HIS A 18 -8.16 -0.03 0.50
N PHE A 19 -8.35 -0.74 1.59
CA PHE A 19 -9.42 -1.72 1.75
C PHE A 19 -10.79 -1.10 1.49
N ARG A 20 -11.11 0.01 2.15
CA ARG A 20 -12.41 0.69 2.00
C ARG A 20 -12.69 1.10 0.54
N LYS A 21 -11.69 1.67 -0.15
CA LYS A 21 -11.83 2.04 -1.57
C LYS A 21 -12.00 0.83 -2.47
N LEU A 22 -11.20 -0.20 -2.26
CA LEU A 22 -11.22 -1.41 -3.08
C LEU A 22 -12.52 -2.19 -2.89
N VAL A 23 -13.04 -2.29 -1.67
CA VAL A 23 -14.38 -2.83 -1.40
C VAL A 23 -15.45 -2.08 -2.18
N GLN A 24 -15.45 -0.75 -2.10
CA GLN A 24 -16.42 0.10 -2.81
C GLN A 24 -16.40 -0.10 -4.34
N TRP A 25 -15.24 -0.37 -4.92
CA TRP A 25 -15.10 -0.54 -6.37
C TRP A 25 -15.33 -1.98 -6.83
N LEU A 26 -14.92 -2.95 -6.04
CA LEU A 26 -14.82 -4.35 -6.48
C LEU A 26 -16.01 -5.21 -6.04
N GLU A 27 -16.61 -4.96 -4.88
CA GLU A 27 -17.79 -5.72 -4.43
C GLU A 27 -18.99 -5.61 -5.40
N PRO A 28 -19.30 -4.43 -6.00
CA PRO A 28 -20.36 -4.34 -7.01
C PRO A 28 -20.08 -5.19 -8.26
N LEU A 29 -18.81 -5.54 -8.49
CA LEU A 29 -18.39 -6.42 -9.59
C LEU A 29 -18.35 -7.91 -9.18
N GLY A 30 -18.81 -8.25 -7.98
CA GLY A 30 -18.78 -9.60 -7.44
C GLY A 30 -17.38 -10.09 -7.03
N VAL A 31 -16.41 -9.17 -6.91
CA VAL A 31 -15.03 -9.50 -6.49
C VAL A 31 -14.90 -9.32 -4.98
N ARG A 32 -14.64 -10.41 -4.27
CA ARG A 32 -14.50 -10.40 -2.82
C ARG A 32 -13.13 -9.92 -2.38
N VAL A 33 -13.13 -8.97 -1.43
CA VAL A 33 -11.92 -8.39 -0.83
C VAL A 33 -11.79 -8.86 0.62
N ALA A 34 -10.68 -9.49 0.96
CA ALA A 34 -10.37 -9.91 2.34
C ALA A 34 -9.51 -8.85 3.05
N TRP A 35 -9.82 -8.61 4.33
CA TRP A 35 -9.05 -7.72 5.22
C TRP A 35 -8.25 -8.52 6.24
N LEU A 36 -6.94 -8.54 6.12
CA LEU A 36 -6.05 -9.32 6.97
C LEU A 36 -5.17 -8.42 7.84
N THR A 37 -5.51 -8.33 9.13
CA THR A 37 -4.74 -7.57 10.12
C THR A 37 -4.24 -8.46 11.25
N GLY A 38 -3.21 -8.01 11.94
CA GLY A 38 -2.69 -8.70 13.14
C GLY A 38 -3.64 -8.64 14.34
N SER A 39 -4.60 -7.70 14.36
CA SER A 39 -5.54 -7.51 15.45
C SER A 39 -6.68 -8.54 15.47
N ARG A 40 -7.04 -9.12 14.34
CA ARG A 40 -8.06 -10.18 14.26
C ARG A 40 -7.48 -11.53 14.68
N LYS A 41 -8.03 -12.10 15.74
CA LYS A 41 -7.62 -13.40 16.30
C LYS A 41 -8.78 -14.39 16.30
N GLY A 42 -8.46 -15.68 16.51
CA GLY A 42 -9.47 -16.74 16.70
C GLY A 42 -10.28 -17.08 15.44
N LYS A 43 -11.55 -17.40 15.62
CA LYS A 43 -12.43 -17.91 14.54
C LYS A 43 -12.57 -16.96 13.36
N ALA A 44 -12.58 -15.64 13.58
CA ALA A 44 -12.69 -14.65 12.49
C ALA A 44 -11.43 -14.66 11.58
N ARG A 45 -10.24 -14.81 12.16
CA ARG A 45 -9.01 -14.97 11.38
C ARG A 45 -9.02 -16.27 10.58
N GLN A 46 -9.40 -17.38 11.21
CA GLN A 46 -9.47 -18.70 10.56
C GLN A 46 -10.43 -18.69 9.37
N ALA A 47 -11.62 -18.09 9.51
CA ALA A 47 -12.57 -17.95 8.40
C ALA A 47 -11.99 -17.15 7.24
N MET A 48 -11.24 -16.08 7.52
CA MET A 48 -10.57 -15.28 6.49
C MET A 48 -9.46 -16.05 5.78
N LEU A 49 -8.63 -16.78 6.54
CA LEU A 49 -7.58 -17.64 5.97
C LEU A 49 -8.18 -18.74 5.08
N ALA A 50 -9.32 -19.32 5.46
CA ALA A 50 -10.03 -20.30 4.63
C ALA A 50 -10.53 -19.69 3.31
N GLN A 51 -11.06 -18.46 3.33
CA GLN A 51 -11.47 -17.74 2.11
C GLN A 51 -10.29 -17.41 1.19
N ILE A 52 -9.12 -17.13 1.75
CA ILE A 52 -7.90 -16.90 0.97
C ILE A 52 -7.42 -18.23 0.36
N ALA A 53 -7.35 -19.29 1.17
CA ALA A 53 -6.89 -20.60 0.73
C ALA A 53 -7.80 -21.26 -0.31
N SER A 54 -9.11 -21.00 -0.25
CA SER A 54 -10.07 -21.50 -1.26
C SER A 54 -10.08 -20.69 -2.56
N GLY A 55 -9.45 -19.50 -2.58
CA GLY A 55 -9.52 -18.58 -3.71
C GLY A 55 -10.82 -17.76 -3.80
N GLU A 56 -11.70 -17.87 -2.79
CA GLU A 56 -12.93 -17.09 -2.70
C GLU A 56 -12.64 -15.58 -2.56
N ALA A 57 -11.62 -15.22 -1.76
CA ALA A 57 -11.11 -13.87 -1.71
C ALA A 57 -10.14 -13.65 -2.87
N ALA A 58 -10.55 -12.86 -3.86
CA ALA A 58 -9.72 -12.53 -5.02
C ALA A 58 -8.67 -11.45 -4.73
N LEU A 59 -8.94 -10.57 -3.75
CA LEU A 59 -8.00 -9.55 -3.29
C LEU A 59 -7.85 -9.64 -1.78
N VAL A 60 -6.60 -9.64 -1.30
CA VAL A 60 -6.27 -9.61 0.13
C VAL A 60 -5.53 -8.32 0.43
N VAL A 61 -6.06 -7.51 1.34
CA VAL A 61 -5.44 -6.25 1.78
C VAL A 61 -5.02 -6.38 3.23
N GLY A 62 -3.82 -5.91 3.55
CA GLY A 62 -3.34 -5.93 4.92
C GLY A 62 -1.95 -5.31 5.11
N ILE A 63 -1.36 -5.62 6.24
CA ILE A 63 0.01 -5.27 6.62
C ILE A 63 0.89 -6.53 6.57
N HIS A 64 1.90 -6.66 7.43
CA HIS A 64 2.77 -7.84 7.49
C HIS A 64 2.01 -9.18 7.65
N ALA A 65 0.78 -9.15 8.12
CA ALA A 65 -0.04 -10.35 8.27
C ALA A 65 -0.25 -11.11 6.95
N VAL A 66 -0.16 -10.42 5.80
CA VAL A 66 -0.34 -11.01 4.46
C VAL A 66 0.80 -11.94 4.07
N ILE A 67 2.01 -11.69 4.59
CA ILE A 67 3.22 -12.48 4.28
C ILE A 67 3.54 -13.54 5.34
N GLN A 68 2.72 -13.71 6.38
CA GLN A 68 2.91 -14.74 7.39
C GLN A 68 2.74 -16.15 6.79
N ASP A 69 3.41 -17.14 7.37
CA ASP A 69 3.44 -18.51 6.84
C ASP A 69 2.07 -19.17 6.81
N ASP A 70 1.19 -18.82 7.76
CA ASP A 70 -0.17 -19.34 7.85
C ASP A 70 -1.13 -18.81 6.77
N VAL A 71 -0.72 -17.81 5.99
CA VAL A 71 -1.50 -17.26 4.88
C VAL A 71 -1.16 -18.02 3.60
N VAL A 72 -2.00 -18.91 3.18
CA VAL A 72 -1.83 -19.70 1.95
C VAL A 72 -2.77 -19.17 0.87
N PHE A 73 -2.22 -18.80 -0.28
CA PHE A 73 -3.01 -18.39 -1.44
C PHE A 73 -3.28 -19.59 -2.34
N ALA A 74 -4.50 -19.69 -2.87
CA ALA A 74 -4.83 -20.73 -3.86
C ALA A 74 -4.07 -20.50 -5.18
N ARG A 75 -4.07 -19.25 -5.68
CA ARG A 75 -3.42 -18.86 -6.95
C ARG A 75 -3.03 -17.38 -6.92
N LEU A 76 -1.95 -17.03 -6.24
CA LEU A 76 -1.44 -15.66 -6.20
C LEU A 76 -0.78 -15.32 -7.55
N ALA A 77 -1.23 -14.24 -8.20
CA ALA A 77 -0.67 -13.76 -9.46
C ALA A 77 -0.05 -12.37 -9.37
N LEU A 78 -0.44 -11.57 -8.38
CA LEU A 78 0.06 -10.21 -8.20
C LEU A 78 0.26 -9.89 -6.72
N ALA A 79 1.42 -9.41 -6.38
CA ALA A 79 1.71 -8.82 -5.08
C ALA A 79 1.99 -7.31 -5.25
N ILE A 80 1.26 -6.48 -4.52
CA ILE A 80 1.40 -5.02 -4.53
C ILE A 80 1.94 -4.58 -3.16
N VAL A 81 3.01 -3.80 -3.17
CA VAL A 81 3.62 -3.21 -1.97
C VAL A 81 3.55 -1.70 -2.08
N ASP A 82 2.72 -1.08 -1.24
CA ASP A 82 2.63 0.38 -1.16
C ASP A 82 3.65 0.92 -0.16
N GLU A 83 4.19 2.12 -0.45
CA GLU A 83 5.22 2.78 0.36
C GLU A 83 6.41 1.85 0.68
N GLN A 84 6.94 1.21 -0.35
CA GLN A 84 7.99 0.20 -0.26
C GLN A 84 9.20 0.60 0.61
N HIS A 85 9.52 1.90 0.66
CA HIS A 85 10.64 2.42 1.46
C HIS A 85 10.46 2.22 2.98
N ARG A 86 9.22 1.99 3.44
CA ARG A 86 8.88 1.70 4.85
C ARG A 86 9.01 0.23 5.22
N PHE A 87 9.21 -0.65 4.23
CA PHE A 87 9.45 -2.07 4.49
C PHE A 87 10.92 -2.36 4.74
N GLY A 88 11.23 -2.97 5.86
CA GLY A 88 12.59 -3.41 6.20
C GLY A 88 13.08 -4.55 5.30
N VAL A 89 14.39 -4.81 5.34
CA VAL A 89 15.03 -5.88 4.54
C VAL A 89 14.41 -7.25 4.83
N ALA A 90 14.19 -7.58 6.12
CA ALA A 90 13.58 -8.86 6.51
C ALA A 90 12.18 -9.08 5.92
N GLN A 91 11.36 -8.04 5.87
CA GLN A 91 10.01 -8.12 5.31
C GLN A 91 10.02 -8.32 3.78
N ARG A 92 10.95 -7.67 3.08
CA ARG A 92 11.14 -7.86 1.64
C ARG A 92 11.63 -9.27 1.31
N LEU A 93 12.55 -9.82 2.10
CA LEU A 93 13.01 -11.20 1.97
C LEU A 93 11.90 -12.21 2.24
N ALA A 94 11.09 -12.00 3.29
CA ALA A 94 9.95 -12.86 3.59
C ALA A 94 8.89 -12.83 2.47
N LEU A 95 8.61 -11.65 1.90
CA LEU A 95 7.74 -11.53 0.74
C LEU A 95 8.31 -12.31 -0.45
N ARG A 96 9.58 -12.11 -0.78
CA ARG A 96 10.24 -12.80 -1.89
C ARG A 96 10.21 -14.32 -1.71
N ALA A 97 10.60 -14.83 -0.54
CA ALA A 97 10.53 -16.24 -0.24
C ALA A 97 9.12 -16.82 -0.40
N LYS A 98 8.09 -16.05 0.03
CA LYS A 98 6.69 -16.45 -0.14
C LYS A 98 6.27 -16.50 -1.61
N LEU A 99 6.74 -15.58 -2.44
CA LEU A 99 6.45 -15.55 -3.88
C LEU A 99 7.16 -16.69 -4.63
N GLU A 100 8.41 -17.00 -4.27
CA GLU A 100 9.21 -18.08 -4.88
C GLU A 100 8.60 -19.49 -4.64
N HIS A 101 7.80 -19.67 -3.60
CA HIS A 101 7.16 -20.95 -3.26
C HIS A 101 5.81 -21.17 -3.96
N GLN A 102 5.39 -20.25 -4.84
CA GLN A 102 4.18 -20.43 -5.63
C GLN A 102 4.47 -21.28 -6.89
N ALA A 103 3.46 -22.02 -7.36
CA ALA A 103 3.57 -22.84 -8.58
C ALA A 103 3.87 -22.00 -9.84
N LEU A 104 3.48 -20.73 -9.82
CA LEU A 104 3.79 -19.71 -10.82
C LEU A 104 4.32 -18.50 -10.07
N GLU A 105 5.38 -17.89 -10.57
CA GLU A 105 5.97 -16.68 -9.98
C GLU A 105 4.99 -15.49 -10.14
N PRO A 106 4.48 -14.92 -9.03
CA PRO A 106 3.58 -13.79 -9.09
C PRO A 106 4.31 -12.52 -9.56
N HIS A 107 3.61 -11.67 -10.28
CA HIS A 107 4.10 -10.32 -10.57
C HIS A 107 4.22 -9.51 -9.27
N LEU A 108 5.27 -8.70 -9.18
CA LEU A 108 5.51 -7.83 -8.04
C LEU A 108 5.45 -6.36 -8.47
N LEU A 109 4.50 -5.62 -7.90
CA LEU A 109 4.38 -4.17 -8.09
C LEU A 109 4.79 -3.45 -6.79
N MET A 110 5.88 -2.72 -6.84
CA MET A 110 6.33 -1.87 -5.74
C MET A 110 6.02 -0.42 -6.03
N MET A 111 5.36 0.27 -5.08
CA MET A 111 4.97 1.67 -5.22
C MET A 111 5.64 2.52 -4.14
N SER A 112 5.98 3.75 -4.48
CA SER A 112 6.50 4.75 -3.53
C SER A 112 6.16 6.16 -4.01
N ALA A 113 5.72 7.02 -3.09
CA ALA A 113 5.55 8.44 -3.36
C ALA A 113 6.86 9.24 -3.21
N THR A 114 7.91 8.62 -2.64
CA THR A 114 9.22 9.27 -2.54
C THR A 114 10.04 8.98 -3.78
N PRO A 115 10.55 10.01 -4.48
CA PRO A 115 11.39 9.80 -5.66
C PRO A 115 12.70 9.11 -5.23
N ILE A 116 12.89 7.88 -5.70
CA ILE A 116 14.16 7.18 -5.56
C ILE A 116 14.95 7.45 -6.84
N PRO A 117 16.17 8.00 -6.77
CA PRO A 117 16.99 8.19 -7.98
C PRO A 117 17.09 6.86 -8.75
N ARG A 118 16.88 6.92 -10.07
CA ARG A 118 16.86 5.75 -10.94
C ARG A 118 18.09 4.86 -10.76
N THR A 119 19.25 5.47 -10.59
CA THR A 119 20.53 4.77 -10.32
C THR A 119 20.48 3.97 -9.02
N LEU A 120 19.87 4.50 -7.96
CA LEU A 120 19.73 3.81 -6.68
C LEU A 120 18.67 2.69 -6.77
N ALA A 121 17.59 2.92 -7.51
CA ALA A 121 16.57 1.90 -7.75
C ALA A 121 17.16 0.71 -8.53
N MET A 122 17.98 0.96 -9.54
CA MET A 122 18.67 -0.08 -10.30
C MET A 122 19.71 -0.86 -9.49
N THR A 123 20.33 -0.24 -8.48
CA THR A 123 21.29 -0.94 -7.60
C THR A 123 20.60 -1.91 -6.64
N TYR A 124 19.39 -1.57 -6.18
CA TYR A 124 18.64 -2.41 -5.22
C TYR A 124 17.63 -3.35 -5.89
N PHE A 125 17.24 -3.07 -7.14
CA PHE A 125 16.15 -3.75 -7.85
C PHE A 125 16.53 -3.95 -9.33
N ALA A 126 17.73 -4.48 -9.58
CA ALA A 126 18.34 -4.58 -10.92
C ALA A 126 17.43 -5.19 -12.00
N ASP A 127 16.45 -6.00 -11.59
CA ASP A 127 15.55 -6.73 -12.50
C ASP A 127 14.13 -6.10 -12.59
N LEU A 128 13.91 -4.88 -12.05
CA LEU A 128 12.60 -4.24 -12.08
C LEU A 128 12.53 -3.13 -13.14
N ASP A 129 11.45 -3.15 -13.91
CA ASP A 129 11.06 -2.01 -14.74
C ASP A 129 10.54 -0.87 -13.85
N VAL A 130 10.97 0.36 -14.15
CA VAL A 130 10.58 1.54 -13.38
C VAL A 130 9.69 2.44 -14.22
N SER A 131 8.46 2.67 -13.73
CA SER A 131 7.52 3.64 -14.28
C SER A 131 7.40 4.84 -13.33
N THR A 132 7.55 6.05 -13.86
CA THR A 132 7.42 7.29 -13.10
C THR A 132 6.15 8.01 -13.52
N ILE A 133 5.30 8.33 -12.53
CA ILE A 133 4.12 9.19 -12.72
C ILE A 133 4.54 10.60 -12.32
N ASP A 134 4.75 11.48 -13.31
CA ASP A 134 5.26 12.83 -13.14
C ASP A 134 4.19 13.92 -13.33
N GLU A 135 2.97 13.53 -13.65
CA GLU A 135 1.83 14.44 -13.80
C GLU A 135 1.00 14.54 -12.51
N LEU A 136 0.56 15.75 -12.19
CA LEU A 136 -0.39 15.96 -11.10
C LEU A 136 -1.80 15.48 -11.50
N PRO A 137 -2.58 14.92 -10.56
CA PRO A 137 -3.98 14.59 -10.82
C PRO A 137 -4.78 15.81 -11.29
N PRO A 138 -5.78 15.63 -12.18
CA PRO A 138 -6.64 16.71 -12.62
C PRO A 138 -7.26 17.49 -11.46
N GLY A 139 -7.18 18.82 -11.53
CA GLY A 139 -7.73 19.71 -10.49
C GLY A 139 -6.82 19.97 -9.29
N ARG A 140 -5.64 19.37 -9.24
CA ARG A 140 -4.68 19.66 -8.17
C ARG A 140 -3.79 20.84 -8.56
N THR A 141 -3.85 21.91 -7.77
CA THR A 141 -2.98 23.07 -7.94
C THR A 141 -1.58 22.79 -7.36
N PRO A 142 -0.50 23.33 -7.95
CA PRO A 142 0.84 23.22 -7.41
C PRO A 142 0.94 23.73 -5.97
N VAL A 143 1.69 23.04 -5.13
CA VAL A 143 1.96 23.47 -3.77
C VAL A 143 2.99 24.61 -3.78
N VAL A 144 2.68 25.71 -3.11
CA VAL A 144 3.60 26.85 -2.96
C VAL A 144 4.37 26.69 -1.66
N THR A 145 5.65 26.34 -1.76
CA THR A 145 6.55 26.27 -0.61
C THR A 145 7.21 27.62 -0.35
N LYS A 146 7.14 28.13 0.89
CA LYS A 146 7.81 29.36 1.31
C LYS A 146 8.72 29.08 2.50
N VAL A 147 9.94 29.59 2.43
CA VAL A 147 10.92 29.52 3.51
C VAL A 147 10.87 30.83 4.29
N PHE A 148 10.79 30.74 5.60
CA PHE A 148 10.84 31.88 6.52
C PHE A 148 12.03 31.74 7.45
N ALA A 149 12.69 32.85 7.75
CA ALA A 149 13.69 32.88 8.81
C ALA A 149 13.02 32.68 10.19
N ASP A 150 13.76 32.11 11.15
CA ASP A 150 13.21 31.71 12.44
C ASP A 150 12.62 32.88 13.23
N ASN A 151 13.17 34.09 13.08
CA ASN A 151 12.67 35.34 13.68
C ASN A 151 11.31 35.81 13.12
N ARG A 152 10.76 35.16 12.07
CA ARG A 152 9.47 35.48 11.45
C ARG A 152 8.36 34.47 11.80
N ARG A 153 8.52 33.72 12.87
CA ARG A 153 7.56 32.72 13.34
C ARG A 153 6.16 33.27 13.55
N ASP A 154 6.04 34.48 14.12
CA ASP A 154 4.74 35.09 14.36
C ASP A 154 3.95 35.38 13.08
N GLU A 155 4.64 35.75 11.99
CA GLU A 155 4.02 35.92 10.67
C GLU A 155 3.44 34.59 10.15
N VAL A 156 4.16 33.49 10.33
CA VAL A 156 3.69 32.16 9.92
C VAL A 156 2.43 31.78 10.71
N ILE A 157 2.45 32.02 12.04
CA ILE A 157 1.30 31.75 12.91
C ILE A 157 0.08 32.60 12.49
N ALA A 158 0.29 33.89 12.20
CA ALA A 158 -0.79 34.76 11.73
C ALA A 158 -1.41 34.24 10.42
N ARG A 159 -0.59 33.82 9.45
CA ARG A 159 -1.09 33.23 8.20
C ARG A 159 -1.87 31.93 8.43
N ILE A 160 -1.41 31.05 9.32
CA ILE A 160 -2.14 29.84 9.69
C ILE A 160 -3.53 30.20 10.27
N ARG A 161 -3.59 31.15 11.18
CA ARG A 161 -4.86 31.61 11.76
C ARG A 161 -5.83 32.17 10.71
N ASP A 162 -5.32 32.94 9.75
CA ASP A 162 -6.12 33.48 8.66
C ASP A 162 -6.70 32.36 7.77
N GLU A 163 -5.91 31.34 7.45
CA GLU A 163 -6.38 30.21 6.64
C GLU A 163 -7.43 29.37 7.39
N VAL A 164 -7.22 29.13 8.69
CA VAL A 164 -8.22 28.47 9.55
C VAL A 164 -9.51 29.29 9.65
N ALA A 165 -9.41 30.61 9.78
CA ALA A 165 -10.58 31.50 9.82
C ALA A 165 -11.40 31.47 8.48
N ARG A 166 -10.73 31.16 7.36
CA ARG A 166 -11.37 30.94 6.03
C ARG A 166 -11.94 29.54 5.87
N GLY A 167 -11.93 28.70 6.92
CA GLY A 167 -12.42 27.32 6.88
C GLY A 167 -11.48 26.33 6.17
N ARG A 168 -10.22 26.70 5.94
CA ARG A 168 -9.23 25.80 5.35
C ARG A 168 -8.54 24.95 6.41
N GLN A 169 -8.11 23.76 6.02
CA GLN A 169 -7.29 22.89 6.86
C GLN A 169 -5.82 23.29 6.72
N VAL A 170 -5.09 23.33 7.85
CA VAL A 170 -3.67 23.67 7.92
C VAL A 170 -2.91 22.60 8.68
#